data_f1b70823711ed1d1db72123d583dd2ed
#
_entry.id   f1b70823711ed1d1db72123d583dd2ed
#
_cell.length_a   1.000
_cell.length_b   1.000
_cell.length_c   1.000
_cell.angle_alpha   90.00
_cell.angle_beta   90.00
_cell.angle_gamma   90.00
#
_symmetry.space_group_name_H-M   'P 1'
#
loop_
_entity.id
_entity.type
_entity.pdbx_description
1 polymer ?
#
loop_
_entity_poly.entity_id
_entity_poly.type
_entity_poly.pdbx_seq_one_letter_code
_entity_poly.pdbx_strand_id
1 'polypeptide(L)'
;MTEKDAGTLTVCFTGHRHMEREEVLRLPALLDSVIRELYNRGARIFRAGGAQGFDTVAALKVLELREQLPGLRLELILPCRDQTAGWDEAGVRTYRYIYRNADASRFLFDRYIEGCMLERDRRLVAGSDICVAFCTRSRGGTAYTCACALRAGLELINLHERMRGQGSAQPFPSGMPGSGSEIR
;
A
#
# COMPACT_ATOMS: atom_id res chain seq x y z
N MET A 1 11.93 1.80 20.34
CA MET A 1 12.18 2.72 19.20
C MET A 1 13.41 2.17 18.52
N THR A 2 13.24 1.43 17.42
CA THR A 2 14.37 1.05 16.57
C THR A 2 14.80 2.31 15.83
N GLU A 3 16.08 2.70 16.01
CA GLU A 3 16.70 3.76 15.22
C GLU A 3 16.48 3.44 13.74
N LYS A 4 15.93 4.41 13.01
CA LYS A 4 15.81 4.34 11.56
C LYS A 4 17.24 4.44 11.03
N ASP A 5 17.77 3.34 10.48
CA ASP A 5 19.05 3.37 9.80
C ASP A 5 19.06 4.52 8.78
N ALA A 6 20.00 5.43 8.92
CA ALA A 6 20.10 6.60 8.06
C ALA A 6 20.23 6.16 6.60
N GLY A 7 19.19 6.36 5.81
CA GLY A 7 19.11 5.98 4.39
C GLY A 7 18.11 4.88 4.03
N THR A 8 17.49 4.21 5.00
CA THR A 8 16.48 3.16 4.71
C THR A 8 15.10 3.76 4.59
N LEU A 9 14.45 3.62 3.42
CA LEU A 9 13.07 4.04 3.20
C LEU A 9 12.08 3.00 3.74
N THR A 10 11.01 3.52 4.35
CA THR A 10 9.87 2.73 4.84
C THR A 10 8.65 3.01 3.98
N VAL A 11 7.99 1.95 3.54
CA VAL A 11 6.79 1.98 2.71
C VAL A 11 5.60 1.49 3.53
N CYS A 12 4.45 2.13 3.44
CA CYS A 12 3.21 1.60 3.97
C CYS A 12 2.22 1.27 2.83
N PHE A 13 1.39 0.25 3.07
CA PHE A 13 0.34 -0.17 2.18
C PHE A 13 -1.05 0.26 2.68
N THR A 14 -1.93 0.61 1.76
CA THR A 14 -3.36 0.82 2.04
C THR A 14 -4.19 0.50 0.80
N GLY A 15 -5.34 -0.16 0.98
CA GLY A 15 -6.19 -0.47 -0.16
C GLY A 15 -7.55 -1.05 0.22
N HIS A 16 -8.36 -1.32 -0.79
CA HIS A 16 -9.70 -1.83 -0.60
C HIS A 16 -9.70 -3.30 -0.16
N ARG A 17 -10.67 -3.66 0.67
CA ARG A 17 -10.93 -5.06 1.06
C ARG A 17 -11.54 -5.86 -0.09
N HIS A 18 -12.40 -5.22 -0.87
CA HIS A 18 -13.07 -5.80 -2.02
C HIS A 18 -12.55 -5.12 -3.29
N MET A 19 -12.08 -5.94 -4.21
CA MET A 19 -11.55 -5.54 -5.51
C MET A 19 -12.22 -6.37 -6.59
N GLU A 20 -12.30 -5.85 -7.80
CA GLU A 20 -12.84 -6.57 -8.96
C GLU A 20 -11.89 -7.73 -9.33
N ARG A 21 -12.45 -8.78 -9.93
CA ARG A 21 -11.69 -9.98 -10.30
C ARG A 21 -10.47 -9.66 -11.19
N GLU A 22 -10.64 -8.75 -12.14
CA GLU A 22 -9.56 -8.33 -13.04
C GLU A 22 -8.45 -7.60 -12.29
N GLU A 23 -8.80 -6.75 -11.31
CA GLU A 23 -7.85 -6.04 -10.46
C GLU A 23 -7.01 -7.03 -9.63
N VAL A 24 -7.68 -8.01 -9.01
CA VAL A 24 -7.03 -9.07 -8.21
C VAL A 24 -6.02 -9.86 -9.04
N LEU A 25 -6.35 -10.19 -10.31
CA LEU A 25 -5.47 -10.94 -11.20
C LEU A 25 -4.22 -10.14 -11.62
N ARG A 26 -4.34 -8.82 -11.82
CA ARG A 26 -3.25 -7.96 -12.28
C ARG A 26 -2.38 -7.43 -11.14
N LEU A 27 -2.93 -7.33 -9.94
CA LEU A 27 -2.28 -6.72 -8.78
C LEU A 27 -0.95 -7.36 -8.38
N PRO A 28 -0.79 -8.71 -8.35
CA PRO A 28 0.47 -9.35 -7.96
C PRO A 28 1.67 -8.95 -8.83
N ALA A 29 1.48 -8.86 -10.15
CA ALA A 29 2.54 -8.46 -11.08
C ALA A 29 2.89 -6.97 -10.92
N LEU A 30 1.89 -6.12 -10.69
CA LEU A 30 2.11 -4.71 -10.47
C LEU A 30 2.81 -4.44 -9.14
N LEU A 31 2.44 -5.16 -8.07
CA LEU A 31 3.12 -5.10 -6.78
C LEU A 31 4.57 -5.58 -6.87
N ASP A 32 4.84 -6.67 -7.61
CA ASP A 32 6.21 -7.14 -7.87
C ASP A 32 7.08 -6.01 -8.45
N SER A 33 6.60 -5.39 -9.53
CA SER A 33 7.31 -4.28 -10.20
C SER A 33 7.55 -3.10 -9.26
N VAL A 34 6.52 -2.68 -8.51
CA VAL A 34 6.61 -1.51 -7.62
C VAL A 34 7.49 -1.79 -6.41
N ILE A 35 7.42 -2.97 -5.80
CA ILE A 35 8.27 -3.32 -4.67
C ILE A 35 9.74 -3.35 -5.09
N ARG A 36 10.06 -3.91 -6.27
CA ARG A 36 11.44 -3.90 -6.82
C ARG A 36 11.93 -2.49 -7.14
N GLU A 37 11.07 -1.66 -7.74
CA GLU A 37 11.37 -0.24 -7.99
C GLU A 37 11.73 0.47 -6.68
N LEU A 38 10.91 0.33 -5.65
CA LEU A 38 11.13 0.94 -4.35
C LEU A 38 12.34 0.37 -3.62
N TYR A 39 12.57 -0.94 -3.73
CA TYR A 39 13.77 -1.58 -3.20
C TYR A 39 15.05 -0.99 -3.81
N ASN A 40 15.08 -0.77 -5.12
CA ASN A 40 16.21 -0.13 -5.81
C ASN A 40 16.39 1.34 -5.40
N ARG A 41 15.33 2.00 -4.91
CA ARG A 41 15.39 3.35 -4.32
C ARG A 41 15.82 3.36 -2.85
N GLY A 42 16.11 2.20 -2.25
CA GLY A 42 16.54 2.09 -0.86
C GLY A 42 15.45 1.67 0.14
N ALA A 43 14.23 1.33 -0.32
CA ALA A 43 13.21 0.80 0.57
C ALA A 43 13.57 -0.61 1.05
N ARG A 44 13.45 -0.83 2.36
CA ARG A 44 13.70 -2.14 2.98
C ARG A 44 12.57 -2.56 3.90
N ILE A 45 11.82 -1.63 4.44
CA ILE A 45 10.73 -1.89 5.38
C ILE A 45 9.40 -1.63 4.67
N PHE A 46 8.54 -2.66 4.63
CA PHE A 46 7.21 -2.58 4.05
C PHE A 46 6.17 -2.90 5.14
N ARG A 47 5.26 -1.97 5.38
CA ARG A 47 4.26 -2.04 6.45
C ARG A 47 2.88 -2.33 5.91
N ALA A 48 2.19 -3.32 6.49
CA ALA A 48 0.80 -3.64 6.18
C ALA A 48 -0.07 -3.64 7.44
N GLY A 49 -1.35 -3.34 7.25
CA GLY A 49 -2.33 -3.27 8.35
C GLY A 49 -3.01 -4.61 8.65
N GLY A 50 -2.67 -5.66 7.91
CA GLY A 50 -3.21 -7.00 8.10
C GLY A 50 -4.69 -7.13 7.72
N ALA A 51 -5.28 -6.21 6.96
CA ALA A 51 -6.64 -6.32 6.48
C ALA A 51 -6.77 -7.34 5.32
N GLN A 52 -7.98 -7.82 5.08
CA GLN A 52 -8.28 -8.61 3.88
C GLN A 52 -8.17 -7.74 2.61
N GLY A 53 -8.07 -8.39 1.46
CA GLY A 53 -8.01 -7.73 0.16
C GLY A 53 -6.59 -7.23 -0.16
N PHE A 54 -6.44 -5.96 -0.48
CA PHE A 54 -5.17 -5.38 -0.93
C PHE A 54 -4.01 -5.63 0.04
N ASP A 55 -4.22 -5.40 1.34
CA ASP A 55 -3.19 -5.60 2.37
C ASP A 55 -2.65 -7.03 2.38
N THR A 56 -3.55 -8.01 2.23
CA THR A 56 -3.19 -9.44 2.14
C THR A 56 -2.31 -9.71 0.92
N VAL A 57 -2.70 -9.23 -0.27
CA VAL A 57 -1.94 -9.44 -1.51
C VAL A 57 -0.57 -8.76 -1.43
N ALA A 58 -0.52 -7.54 -0.91
CA ALA A 58 0.72 -6.79 -0.75
C ALA A 58 1.68 -7.47 0.25
N ALA A 59 1.18 -7.90 1.40
CA ALA A 59 1.98 -8.60 2.40
C ALA A 59 2.54 -9.92 1.88
N LEU A 60 1.72 -10.73 1.18
CA LEU A 60 2.17 -11.97 0.56
C LEU A 60 3.26 -11.72 -0.50
N LYS A 61 3.12 -10.65 -1.30
CA LYS A 61 4.14 -10.30 -2.30
C LYS A 61 5.46 -9.86 -1.66
N VAL A 62 5.43 -9.13 -0.55
CA VAL A 62 6.66 -8.80 0.20
C VAL A 62 7.34 -10.07 0.72
N LEU A 63 6.58 -11.01 1.30
CA LEU A 63 7.11 -12.28 1.79
C LEU A 63 7.73 -13.13 0.66
N GLU A 64 7.09 -13.17 -0.52
CA GLU A 64 7.63 -13.84 -1.70
C GLU A 64 8.95 -13.21 -2.17
N LEU A 65 8.97 -11.88 -2.28
CA LEU A 65 10.14 -11.15 -2.78
C LEU A 65 11.31 -11.12 -1.80
N ARG A 66 11.07 -11.29 -0.51
CA ARG A 66 12.11 -11.35 0.52
C ARG A 66 13.16 -12.44 0.25
N GLU A 67 12.76 -13.54 -0.37
CA GLU A 67 13.67 -14.63 -0.77
C GLU A 67 14.66 -14.20 -1.87
N GLN A 68 14.35 -13.14 -2.61
CA GLN A 68 15.14 -12.64 -3.74
C GLN A 68 15.81 -11.29 -3.46
N LEU A 69 15.30 -10.53 -2.49
CA LEU A 69 15.72 -9.17 -2.19
C LEU A 69 16.28 -9.08 -0.76
N PRO A 70 17.60 -9.19 -0.57
CA PRO A 70 18.23 -9.20 0.74
C PRO A 70 17.88 -7.97 1.58
N GLY A 71 17.51 -8.18 2.84
CA GLY A 71 17.15 -7.11 3.77
C GLY A 71 15.74 -6.56 3.60
N LEU A 72 14.93 -7.08 2.66
CA LEU A 72 13.51 -6.76 2.56
C LEU A 72 12.75 -7.31 3.78
N ARG A 73 11.96 -6.46 4.43
CA ARG A 73 11.25 -6.79 5.68
C ARG A 73 9.78 -6.42 5.60
N LEU A 74 8.94 -7.31 6.13
CA LEU A 74 7.51 -7.06 6.34
C LEU A 74 7.25 -6.74 7.81
N GLU A 75 6.69 -5.56 8.08
CA GLU A 75 6.21 -5.18 9.40
C GLU A 75 4.67 -5.08 9.40
N LEU A 76 4.03 -5.60 10.44
CA LEU A 76 2.58 -5.52 10.60
C LEU A 76 2.22 -4.53 11.72
N ILE A 77 1.40 -3.55 11.38
CA ILE A 77 0.74 -2.66 12.33
C ILE A 77 -0.73 -3.07 12.41
N LEU A 78 -1.11 -3.77 13.45
CA LEU A 78 -2.40 -4.43 13.58
C LEU A 78 -3.30 -3.64 14.53
N PRO A 79 -4.59 -3.43 14.19
CA PRO A 79 -5.48 -2.63 15.02
C PRO A 79 -5.77 -3.30 16.38
N CYS A 80 -6.07 -4.60 16.37
CA CYS A 80 -6.44 -5.35 17.57
C CYS A 80 -6.19 -6.85 17.37
N ARG A 81 -6.16 -7.61 18.49
CA ARG A 81 -5.89 -9.05 18.45
C ARG A 81 -7.04 -9.87 17.86
N ASP A 82 -8.26 -9.37 17.99
CA ASP A 82 -9.49 -9.98 17.48
C ASP A 82 -9.90 -9.46 16.09
N GLN A 83 -8.97 -8.86 15.35
CA GLN A 83 -9.20 -8.33 13.99
C GLN A 83 -9.84 -9.34 13.03
N THR A 84 -9.56 -10.62 13.20
CA THR A 84 -10.08 -11.70 12.34
C THR A 84 -11.46 -12.22 12.74
N ALA A 85 -12.10 -11.63 13.76
CA ALA A 85 -13.44 -12.02 14.16
C ALA A 85 -14.42 -11.86 12.97
N GLY A 86 -15.17 -12.93 12.68
CA GLY A 86 -16.12 -12.96 11.56
C GLY A 86 -15.52 -13.19 10.18
N TRP A 87 -14.22 -13.44 10.06
CA TRP A 87 -13.62 -13.84 8.80
C TRP A 87 -13.88 -15.33 8.53
N ASP A 88 -13.87 -15.70 7.26
CA ASP A 88 -13.88 -17.10 6.86
C ASP A 88 -12.56 -17.82 7.22
N GLU A 89 -12.60 -19.15 7.21
CA GLU A 89 -11.41 -19.93 7.56
C GLU A 89 -10.21 -19.68 6.64
N ALA A 90 -10.45 -19.46 5.35
CA ALA A 90 -9.37 -19.22 4.38
C ALA A 90 -8.67 -17.89 4.68
N GLY A 91 -9.43 -16.84 4.96
CA GLY A 91 -8.91 -15.54 5.37
C GLY A 91 -8.12 -15.61 6.68
N VAL A 92 -8.65 -16.35 7.68
CA VAL A 92 -7.95 -16.55 8.96
C VAL A 92 -6.64 -17.33 8.77
N ARG A 93 -6.63 -18.38 7.93
CA ARG A 93 -5.40 -19.14 7.62
C ARG A 93 -4.36 -18.26 6.96
N THR A 94 -4.75 -17.47 5.97
CA THR A 94 -3.84 -16.55 5.27
C THR A 94 -3.29 -15.47 6.19
N TYR A 95 -4.15 -14.87 7.03
CA TYR A 95 -3.72 -13.92 8.04
C TYR A 95 -2.69 -14.52 9.00
N ARG A 96 -2.95 -15.72 9.54
CA ARG A 96 -2.02 -16.43 10.43
C ARG A 96 -0.69 -16.73 9.75
N TYR A 97 -0.71 -17.11 8.48
CA TYR A 97 0.51 -17.32 7.70
C TYR A 97 1.33 -16.04 7.61
N ILE A 98 0.71 -14.93 7.20
CA ILE A 98 1.38 -13.62 7.10
C ILE A 98 1.92 -13.20 8.47
N TYR A 99 1.12 -13.29 9.52
CA TYR A 99 1.51 -12.91 10.88
C TYR A 99 2.72 -13.69 11.39
N ARG A 100 2.78 -15.00 11.15
CA ARG A 100 3.89 -15.86 11.57
C ARG A 100 5.18 -15.63 10.80
N ASN A 101 5.08 -15.15 9.57
CA ASN A 101 6.22 -14.93 8.67
C ASN A 101 6.65 -13.46 8.59
N ALA A 102 5.94 -12.54 9.20
CA ALA A 102 6.34 -11.14 9.29
C ALA A 102 7.58 -10.98 10.17
N ASP A 103 8.46 -10.05 9.80
CA ASP A 103 9.70 -9.75 10.53
C ASP A 103 9.43 -9.03 11.85
N ALA A 104 8.34 -8.26 11.91
CA ALA A 104 7.85 -7.62 13.13
C ALA A 104 6.33 -7.46 13.08
N SER A 105 5.71 -7.45 14.25
CA SER A 105 4.28 -7.19 14.38
C SER A 105 3.97 -6.42 15.65
N ARG A 106 3.01 -5.50 15.56
CA ARG A 106 2.53 -4.72 16.69
C ARG A 106 1.02 -4.63 16.69
N PHE A 107 0.38 -5.02 17.78
CA PHE A 107 -1.03 -4.72 18.05
C PHE A 107 -1.14 -3.37 18.75
N LEU A 108 -2.12 -2.56 18.33
CA LEU A 108 -2.39 -1.27 18.94
C LEU A 108 -3.32 -1.42 20.16
N PHE A 109 -4.27 -2.36 20.06
CA PHE A 109 -5.25 -2.64 21.12
C PHE A 109 -5.41 -4.15 21.32
N ASP A 110 -5.79 -4.56 22.54
CA ASP A 110 -6.04 -5.97 22.82
C ASP A 110 -7.34 -6.47 22.21
N ARG A 111 -8.35 -5.60 22.09
CA ARG A 111 -9.66 -5.91 21.50
C ARG A 111 -10.10 -4.81 20.57
N TYR A 112 -11.08 -5.13 19.71
CA TYR A 112 -11.71 -4.12 18.89
C TYR A 112 -12.34 -3.01 19.75
N ILE A 113 -12.01 -1.78 19.43
CA ILE A 113 -12.66 -0.57 19.92
C ILE A 113 -12.99 0.33 18.73
N GLU A 114 -14.01 1.17 18.88
CA GLU A 114 -14.37 2.13 17.83
C GLU A 114 -13.18 3.01 17.46
N GLY A 115 -12.94 3.20 16.17
CA GLY A 115 -11.81 4.00 15.66
C GLY A 115 -10.45 3.29 15.63
N CYS A 116 -10.31 2.06 16.15
CA CYS A 116 -9.02 1.34 16.14
C CYS A 116 -8.44 1.15 14.73
N MET A 117 -9.29 1.00 13.71
CA MET A 117 -8.86 0.90 12.31
C MET A 117 -8.26 2.21 11.81
N LEU A 118 -8.87 3.35 12.15
CA LEU A 118 -8.33 4.67 11.78
C LEU A 118 -7.02 4.98 12.52
N GLU A 119 -6.90 4.56 13.77
CA GLU A 119 -5.65 4.70 14.51
C GLU A 119 -4.54 3.84 13.87
N ARG A 120 -4.85 2.60 13.45
CA ARG A 120 -3.92 1.76 12.70
C ARG A 120 -3.46 2.47 11.43
N ASP A 121 -4.37 3.08 10.67
CA ASP A 121 -4.06 3.79 9.44
C ASP A 121 -3.12 4.98 9.68
N ARG A 122 -3.34 5.73 10.75
CA ARG A 122 -2.42 6.81 11.18
C ARG A 122 -1.05 6.26 11.53
N ARG A 123 -0.97 5.10 12.22
CA ARG A 123 0.30 4.47 12.60
C ARG A 123 1.04 3.89 11.41
N LEU A 124 0.34 3.41 10.38
CA LEU A 124 0.97 3.00 9.12
C LEU A 124 1.66 4.18 8.43
N VAL A 125 0.98 5.33 8.37
CA VAL A 125 1.54 6.55 7.77
C VAL A 125 2.69 7.11 8.60
N ALA A 126 2.53 7.13 9.93
CA ALA A 126 3.54 7.68 10.83
C ALA A 126 4.87 6.90 10.75
N GLY A 127 5.94 7.59 10.36
CA GLY A 127 7.28 6.98 10.19
C GLY A 127 7.45 6.18 8.90
N SER A 128 6.54 6.30 7.93
CA SER A 128 6.73 5.88 6.54
C SER A 128 7.18 7.07 5.68
N ASP A 129 7.83 6.77 4.57
CA ASP A 129 8.29 7.75 3.58
C ASP A 129 7.41 7.73 2.33
N ILE A 130 6.88 6.54 2.00
CA ILE A 130 6.09 6.29 0.80
C ILE A 130 4.83 5.53 1.19
N CYS A 131 3.71 5.89 0.58
CA CYS A 131 2.44 5.16 0.69
C CYS A 131 2.09 4.55 -0.67
N VAL A 132 2.05 3.22 -0.74
CA VAL A 132 1.56 2.48 -1.90
C VAL A 132 0.10 2.14 -1.66
N ALA A 133 -0.78 2.69 -2.47
CA ALA A 133 -2.21 2.59 -2.31
C ALA A 133 -2.89 1.86 -3.48
N PHE A 134 -3.98 1.16 -3.20
CA PHE A 134 -4.95 0.75 -4.20
C PHE A 134 -6.29 1.44 -3.88
N CYS A 135 -6.46 2.66 -4.41
CA CYS A 135 -7.56 3.55 -4.09
C CYS A 135 -8.34 3.90 -5.36
N THR A 136 -9.59 3.43 -5.44
CA THR A 136 -10.52 3.65 -6.57
C THR A 136 -11.61 4.66 -6.25
N ARG A 137 -11.74 5.07 -4.97
CA ARG A 137 -12.84 5.90 -4.46
C ARG A 137 -12.31 7.09 -3.69
N SER A 138 -13.05 8.19 -3.72
CA SER A 138 -12.73 9.42 -2.99
C SER A 138 -13.15 9.42 -1.50
N ARG A 139 -13.83 8.35 -1.04
CA ARG A 139 -14.35 8.22 0.34
C ARG A 139 -14.05 6.84 0.90
N GLY A 140 -14.03 6.73 2.24
CA GLY A 140 -13.77 5.49 2.99
C GLY A 140 -12.36 5.42 3.57
N GLY A 141 -12.03 4.32 4.26
CA GLY A 141 -10.77 4.15 5.00
C GLY A 141 -9.53 4.30 4.14
N THR A 142 -9.52 3.71 2.93
CA THR A 142 -8.39 3.82 2.00
C THR A 142 -8.15 5.28 1.57
N ALA A 143 -9.22 6.00 1.17
CA ALA A 143 -9.11 7.41 0.80
C ALA A 143 -8.67 8.28 1.98
N TYR A 144 -9.14 7.98 3.19
CA TYR A 144 -8.69 8.64 4.41
C TYR A 144 -7.18 8.44 4.63
N THR A 145 -6.69 7.21 4.48
CA THR A 145 -5.25 6.90 4.65
C THR A 145 -4.41 7.61 3.59
N CYS A 146 -4.84 7.63 2.33
CA CYS A 146 -4.19 8.40 1.26
C CYS A 146 -4.10 9.90 1.61
N ALA A 147 -5.21 10.48 2.10
CA ALA A 147 -5.21 11.88 2.52
C ALA A 147 -4.30 12.14 3.73
N CYS A 148 -4.21 11.19 4.67
CA CYS A 148 -3.25 11.27 5.79
C CYS A 148 -1.80 11.22 5.29
N ALA A 149 -1.49 10.32 4.33
CA ALA A 149 -0.17 10.19 3.75
C ALA A 149 0.27 11.50 3.05
N LEU A 150 -0.59 12.07 2.21
CA LEU A 150 -0.31 13.35 1.54
C LEU A 150 -0.10 14.51 2.54
N ARG A 151 -0.94 14.62 3.58
CA ARG A 151 -0.77 15.65 4.62
C ARG A 151 0.51 15.48 5.43
N ALA A 152 0.98 14.24 5.60
CA ALA A 152 2.24 13.94 6.27
C ALA A 152 3.47 14.09 5.35
N GLY A 153 3.27 14.47 4.07
CA GLY A 153 4.34 14.68 3.09
C GLY A 153 4.92 13.40 2.50
N LEU A 154 4.21 12.26 2.60
CA LEU A 154 4.64 11.02 1.98
C LEU A 154 4.45 11.09 0.46
N GLU A 155 5.34 10.42 -0.27
CA GLU A 155 5.10 10.09 -1.67
C GLU A 155 3.92 9.10 -1.75
N LEU A 156 2.89 9.42 -2.54
CA LEU A 156 1.73 8.55 -2.75
C LEU A 156 1.80 7.90 -4.13
N ILE A 157 1.82 6.57 -4.17
CA ILE A 157 1.79 5.77 -5.40
C ILE A 157 0.46 5.02 -5.44
N ASN A 158 -0.48 5.48 -6.29
CA ASN A 158 -1.76 4.80 -6.46
C ASN A 158 -1.69 3.77 -7.60
N LEU A 159 -1.72 2.49 -7.24
CA LEU A 159 -1.61 1.39 -8.19
C LEU A 159 -2.81 1.29 -9.14
N HIS A 160 -4.00 1.72 -8.72
CA HIS A 160 -5.17 1.77 -9.59
C HIS A 160 -4.94 2.75 -10.77
N GLU A 161 -4.31 3.88 -10.53
CA GLU A 161 -3.95 4.83 -11.59
C GLU A 161 -2.88 4.25 -12.52
N ARG A 162 -1.87 3.57 -11.98
CA ARG A 162 -0.85 2.85 -12.78
C ARG A 162 -1.47 1.74 -13.64
N MET A 163 -2.46 1.00 -13.14
CA MET A 163 -3.20 0.01 -13.94
C MET A 163 -3.93 0.63 -15.13
N ARG A 164 -4.53 1.80 -14.96
CA ARG A 164 -5.25 2.53 -16.02
C ARG A 164 -4.29 3.13 -17.05
N GLY A 165 -3.15 3.66 -16.60
CA GLY A 165 -2.13 4.25 -17.49
C GLY A 165 -1.43 3.23 -18.39
N GLN A 166 -1.35 1.98 -17.98
CA GLN A 166 -0.81 0.88 -18.81
C GLN A 166 -1.80 0.39 -19.88
N GLY A 167 -3.08 0.78 -19.80
CA GLY A 167 -4.12 0.44 -20.79
C GLY A 167 -4.35 1.50 -21.86
N SER A 168 -3.70 2.65 -21.81
CA SER A 168 -3.86 3.74 -22.78
C SER A 168 -2.52 4.42 -23.08
N ALA A 169 -1.71 3.76 -23.88
CA ALA A 169 -0.68 4.45 -24.64
C ALA A 169 -1.38 5.14 -25.82
N GLN A 170 -2.04 6.27 -25.58
CA GLN A 170 -2.35 7.23 -26.64
C GLN A 170 -1.33 8.35 -26.58
N PRO A 171 -0.67 8.68 -27.71
CA PRO A 171 0.25 9.81 -27.77
C PRO A 171 -0.54 11.11 -27.58
N PHE A 172 0.02 12.01 -26.77
CA PHE A 172 -0.46 13.38 -26.69
C PHE A 172 -0.59 14.00 -28.07
N PRO A 173 -1.72 14.61 -28.43
CA PRO A 173 -1.81 15.38 -29.64
C PRO A 173 -0.95 16.65 -29.47
N SER A 174 0.20 16.66 -30.14
CA SER A 174 0.97 17.87 -30.40
C SER A 174 0.18 18.72 -31.40
N GLY A 175 -0.37 19.84 -30.92
CA GLY A 175 -1.10 20.77 -31.78
C GLY A 175 -1.48 22.03 -31.03
N MET A 176 -0.51 22.89 -30.78
CA MET A 176 -0.80 24.32 -30.59
C MET A 176 -1.02 24.95 -31.95
N PRO A 177 -2.13 25.64 -32.20
CA PRO A 177 -2.16 26.61 -33.31
C PRO A 177 -1.49 27.89 -32.84
N GLY A 178 -0.48 28.27 -33.63
CA GLY A 178 0.28 29.49 -33.45
C GLY A 178 -0.58 30.74 -33.50
N SER A 179 -0.15 31.70 -32.74
CA SER A 179 -0.51 33.09 -32.82
C SER A 179 -0.37 33.65 -34.25
N GLY A 180 -1.46 34.14 -34.77
CA GLY A 180 -1.50 35.00 -35.93
C GLY A 180 -2.15 36.31 -35.56
N SER A 181 -1.32 37.29 -35.32
CA SER A 181 -1.70 38.71 -35.33
C SER A 181 -1.99 39.12 -36.77
N GLU A 182 -3.12 39.78 -37.01
CA GLU A 182 -3.15 40.82 -37.99
C GLU A 182 -4.25 41.84 -37.68
N ILE A 183 -3.80 43.06 -37.69
CA ILE A 183 -4.48 44.34 -37.52
C ILE A 183 -5.25 44.66 -38.81
N ARG A 184 -6.50 45.05 -38.70
CA ARG A 184 -7.10 46.26 -39.32
C ARG A 184 -8.52 46.49 -38.82
#